data_0915a48fd302f390428ec4287713290b
#
_entry.id   0915a48fd302f390428ec4287713290b
#
_cell.length_a   1.000
_cell.length_b   1.000
_cell.length_c   1.000
_cell.angle_alpha   90.00
_cell.angle_beta   90.00
_cell.angle_gamma   90.00
#
_symmetry.space_group_name_H-M   'P 1'
#
loop_
_entity.id
_entity.type
_entity.pdbx_description
1 polymer ?
#
loop_
_entity_poly.entity_id
_entity_poly.type
_entity_poly.pdbx_seq_one_letter_code
_entity_poly.pdbx_strand_id
1 'polypeptide(L)'
;MRVLLTLFASVLLGLTISGAANAAAEGKRVVVLATSNTNPYIGAWTGTFTKFATQAGMKVTNLSANYDAAVQSQQIDDAIAQKYDLIVICYVNDQAIVPALTRAKAAGIPVVLYATPMKKEQEDLWTSYIGTENAELGRFAGEELVKGLAAEGKTSAKVVAVTGLAQQINVLARMAAFKAVLAQHPGIQLVATEDGKWNTAVTEKVTGQLLVRFAGQGGVDGIFAMADNQATGAINAVQSAGLNLGVANKGIVVVGSNCMKDGVIHIRSGEQYGTATQIPTEEAETAAKKVAGYFNGQPLQKYEIIPVYGITKENVDQFATGCSY
;
A
#
# COMPACT_ATOMS: atom_id res chain seq x y z
N MET A 1 -11.53 -76.76 31.65
CA MET A 1 -11.99 -75.39 31.66
C MET A 1 -11.05 -74.59 30.73
N ARG A 2 -11.48 -74.32 29.50
CA ARG A 2 -10.72 -73.55 28.51
C ARG A 2 -11.38 -72.16 28.43
N VAL A 3 -10.58 -71.12 28.76
CA VAL A 3 -11.02 -69.72 28.63
C VAL A 3 -10.55 -69.21 27.26
N LEU A 4 -11.51 -68.85 26.40
CA LEU A 4 -11.28 -68.14 25.12
C LEU A 4 -11.08 -66.66 25.42
N LEU A 5 -9.92 -66.10 25.06
CA LEU A 5 -9.71 -64.66 24.96
C LEU A 5 -10.07 -64.23 23.54
N THR A 6 -11.09 -63.39 23.40
CA THR A 6 -11.44 -62.67 22.16
C THR A 6 -10.74 -61.30 22.15
N LEU A 7 -9.78 -61.12 21.22
CA LEU A 7 -9.18 -59.81 20.92
C LEU A 7 -10.17 -58.99 20.04
N PHE A 8 -10.62 -57.86 20.55
CA PHE A 8 -11.27 -56.82 19.76
C PHE A 8 -10.19 -55.91 19.13
N ALA A 9 -10.03 -55.95 17.80
CA ALA A 9 -9.22 -55.06 17.05
C ALA A 9 -10.05 -53.81 16.74
N SER A 10 -9.80 -52.70 17.42
CA SER A 10 -10.37 -51.37 17.11
C SER A 10 -9.61 -50.73 15.96
N VAL A 11 -10.19 -50.73 14.77
CA VAL A 11 -9.65 -49.96 13.62
C VAL A 11 -10.03 -48.51 13.84
N LEU A 12 -9.06 -47.68 14.22
CA LEU A 12 -9.19 -46.21 14.17
C LEU A 12 -9.11 -45.76 12.70
N LEU A 13 -10.28 -45.39 12.17
CA LEU A 13 -10.39 -44.68 10.89
C LEU A 13 -9.99 -43.23 11.11
N GLY A 14 -8.71 -42.92 10.88
CA GLY A 14 -8.20 -41.54 10.85
C GLY A 14 -8.72 -40.82 9.61
N LEU A 15 -9.83 -40.07 9.74
CA LEU A 15 -10.24 -39.13 8.71
C LEU A 15 -9.20 -38.00 8.59
N THR A 16 -8.44 -38.02 7.52
CA THR A 16 -7.61 -36.90 7.10
C THR A 16 -8.51 -35.77 6.55
N ILE A 17 -8.86 -34.81 7.42
CA ILE A 17 -9.62 -33.59 7.04
C ILE A 17 -8.61 -32.53 6.52
N SER A 18 -7.70 -32.88 5.63
CA SER A 18 -6.76 -31.91 5.04
C SER A 18 -7.11 -31.52 3.59
N GLY A 19 -8.16 -32.10 2.98
CA GLY A 19 -8.49 -31.84 1.56
C GLY A 19 -9.66 -30.90 1.30
N ALA A 20 -10.44 -30.51 2.32
CA ALA A 20 -11.68 -29.77 2.11
C ALA A 20 -11.55 -28.24 2.06
N ALA A 21 -10.40 -27.69 2.44
CA ALA A 21 -10.25 -26.23 2.60
C ALA A 21 -10.14 -25.44 1.28
N ASN A 22 -9.85 -26.08 0.14
CA ASN A 22 -9.68 -25.38 -1.14
C ASN A 22 -10.75 -25.71 -2.19
N ALA A 23 -11.64 -26.68 -1.94
CA ALA A 23 -12.55 -27.20 -2.95
C ALA A 23 -13.58 -26.18 -3.49
N ALA A 24 -14.01 -25.21 -2.68
CA ALA A 24 -15.01 -24.23 -3.10
C ALA A 24 -14.41 -22.99 -3.79
N ALA A 25 -13.11 -22.73 -3.62
CA ALA A 25 -12.39 -21.69 -4.36
C ALA A 25 -11.95 -22.18 -5.77
N GLU A 26 -11.92 -23.51 -5.99
CA GLU A 26 -11.49 -24.11 -7.25
C GLU A 26 -12.35 -23.63 -8.44
N GLY A 27 -11.70 -23.12 -9.48
CA GLY A 27 -12.33 -22.61 -10.69
C GLY A 27 -13.03 -21.26 -10.56
N LYS A 28 -13.11 -20.65 -9.35
CA LYS A 28 -13.70 -19.34 -9.13
C LYS A 28 -12.94 -18.27 -9.95
N ARG A 29 -13.68 -17.43 -10.64
CA ARG A 29 -13.16 -16.39 -11.52
C ARG A 29 -13.05 -15.08 -10.74
N VAL A 30 -11.81 -14.61 -10.54
CA VAL A 30 -11.51 -13.34 -9.86
C VAL A 30 -10.86 -12.38 -10.85
N VAL A 31 -11.38 -11.16 -10.95
CA VAL A 31 -10.71 -10.08 -11.70
C VAL A 31 -10.04 -9.13 -10.72
N VAL A 32 -8.78 -8.79 -11.00
CA VAL A 32 -8.03 -7.76 -10.29
C VAL A 32 -7.93 -6.52 -11.16
N LEU A 33 -8.51 -5.42 -10.69
CA LEU A 33 -8.55 -4.14 -11.37
C LEU A 33 -7.53 -3.19 -10.71
N ALA A 34 -6.41 -3.00 -11.39
CA ALA A 34 -5.29 -2.18 -10.93
C ALA A 34 -5.40 -0.74 -11.43
N THR A 35 -4.95 0.23 -10.62
CA THR A 35 -4.81 1.63 -11.07
C THR A 35 -3.79 1.73 -12.20
N SER A 36 -2.59 1.16 -12.01
CA SER A 36 -1.56 1.03 -13.04
C SER A 36 -0.50 0.01 -12.63
N ASN A 37 -0.22 -0.94 -13.52
CA ASN A 37 0.83 -1.95 -13.30
C ASN A 37 2.25 -1.37 -13.42
N THR A 38 2.41 -0.13 -13.89
CA THR A 38 3.72 0.55 -13.88
C THR A 38 4.09 1.13 -12.53
N ASN A 39 3.14 1.20 -11.59
CA ASN A 39 3.43 1.53 -10.20
C ASN A 39 4.04 0.28 -9.51
N PRO A 40 5.25 0.38 -8.92
CA PRO A 40 5.94 -0.79 -8.36
C PRO A 40 5.15 -1.51 -7.27
N TYR A 41 4.50 -0.76 -6.37
CA TYR A 41 3.65 -1.33 -5.32
C TYR A 41 2.47 -2.11 -5.91
N ILE A 42 1.75 -1.51 -6.87
CA ILE A 42 0.59 -2.15 -7.52
C ILE A 42 1.01 -3.39 -8.31
N GLY A 43 2.13 -3.32 -9.05
CA GLY A 43 2.67 -4.46 -9.80
C GLY A 43 3.04 -5.63 -8.90
N ALA A 44 3.74 -5.37 -7.79
CA ALA A 44 4.11 -6.40 -6.82
C ALA A 44 2.87 -7.00 -6.13
N TRP A 45 1.88 -6.16 -5.78
CA TRP A 45 0.62 -6.60 -5.19
C TRP A 45 -0.16 -7.52 -6.12
N THR A 46 -0.40 -7.10 -7.36
CA THR A 46 -1.19 -7.89 -8.34
C THR A 46 -0.50 -9.20 -8.70
N GLY A 47 0.82 -9.19 -8.86
CA GLY A 47 1.60 -10.41 -9.13
C GLY A 47 1.52 -11.41 -7.98
N THR A 48 1.67 -10.94 -6.74
CA THR A 48 1.60 -11.79 -5.55
C THR A 48 0.20 -12.32 -5.32
N PHE A 49 -0.83 -11.47 -5.43
CA PHE A 49 -2.23 -11.92 -5.32
C PHE A 49 -2.52 -13.03 -6.33
N THR A 50 -2.14 -12.81 -7.60
CA THR A 50 -2.34 -13.81 -8.67
C THR A 50 -1.69 -15.14 -8.33
N LYS A 51 -0.45 -15.11 -7.86
CA LYS A 51 0.28 -16.32 -7.45
C LYS A 51 -0.48 -17.11 -6.40
N PHE A 52 -0.81 -16.49 -5.28
CA PHE A 52 -1.44 -17.18 -4.15
C PHE A 52 -2.91 -17.56 -4.45
N ALA A 53 -3.65 -16.72 -5.17
CA ALA A 53 -5.01 -17.02 -5.59
C ALA A 53 -5.07 -18.20 -6.58
N THR A 54 -4.13 -18.28 -7.52
CA THR A 54 -4.01 -19.42 -8.43
C THR A 54 -3.62 -20.69 -7.70
N GLN A 55 -2.71 -20.61 -6.72
CA GLN A 55 -2.38 -21.75 -5.87
C GLN A 55 -3.57 -22.26 -5.04
N ALA A 56 -4.52 -21.38 -4.71
CA ALA A 56 -5.78 -21.75 -4.06
C ALA A 56 -6.87 -22.24 -5.05
N GLY A 57 -6.55 -22.43 -6.35
CA GLY A 57 -7.44 -22.93 -7.38
C GLY A 57 -8.27 -21.88 -8.13
N MET A 58 -8.14 -20.60 -7.79
CA MET A 58 -8.87 -19.52 -8.45
C MET A 58 -8.29 -19.20 -9.84
N LYS A 59 -9.17 -18.76 -10.76
CA LYS A 59 -8.79 -18.24 -12.09
C LYS A 59 -8.72 -16.73 -12.03
N VAL A 60 -7.52 -16.16 -12.07
CA VAL A 60 -7.29 -14.72 -11.91
C VAL A 60 -7.04 -14.04 -13.26
N THR A 61 -7.72 -12.92 -13.47
CA THR A 61 -7.47 -12.00 -14.60
C THR A 61 -7.01 -10.66 -14.05
N ASN A 62 -5.88 -10.14 -14.50
CA ASN A 62 -5.39 -8.82 -14.12
C ASN A 62 -5.62 -7.81 -15.24
N LEU A 63 -6.26 -6.69 -14.92
CA LEU A 63 -6.48 -5.57 -15.82
C LEU A 63 -5.90 -4.29 -15.21
N SER A 64 -5.29 -3.45 -16.05
CA SER A 64 -4.74 -2.15 -15.65
C SER A 64 -5.51 -1.02 -16.31
N ALA A 65 -5.90 -0.02 -15.54
CA ALA A 65 -6.58 1.17 -16.04
C ALA A 65 -5.60 2.29 -16.44
N ASN A 66 -4.32 2.17 -16.14
CA ASN A 66 -3.29 3.20 -16.40
C ASN A 66 -3.71 4.60 -15.92
N TYR A 67 -4.30 4.65 -14.72
CA TYR A 67 -4.87 5.85 -14.09
C TYR A 67 -6.05 6.50 -14.85
N ASP A 68 -6.72 5.77 -15.74
CA ASP A 68 -7.95 6.21 -16.40
C ASP A 68 -9.18 5.63 -15.68
N ALA A 69 -9.96 6.51 -15.07
CA ALA A 69 -11.15 6.12 -14.31
C ALA A 69 -12.30 5.60 -15.21
N ALA A 70 -12.39 6.09 -16.46
CA ALA A 70 -13.40 5.62 -17.42
C ALA A 70 -13.08 4.19 -17.88
N VAL A 71 -11.82 3.91 -18.19
CA VAL A 71 -11.35 2.56 -18.49
C VAL A 71 -11.65 1.61 -17.33
N GLN A 72 -11.39 2.03 -16.09
CA GLN A 72 -11.65 1.17 -14.92
C GLN A 72 -13.15 0.91 -14.70
N SER A 73 -14.00 1.90 -14.93
CA SER A 73 -15.46 1.72 -14.90
C SER A 73 -15.93 0.72 -15.94
N GLN A 74 -15.41 0.79 -17.17
CA GLN A 74 -15.71 -0.18 -18.22
C GLN A 74 -15.23 -1.59 -17.85
N GLN A 75 -14.05 -1.73 -17.23
CA GLN A 75 -13.55 -3.03 -16.75
C GLN A 75 -14.47 -3.68 -15.72
N ILE A 76 -15.13 -2.90 -14.86
CA ILE A 76 -16.16 -3.41 -13.94
C ILE A 76 -17.38 -3.90 -14.72
N ASP A 77 -17.86 -3.13 -15.71
CA ASP A 77 -19.01 -3.53 -16.52
C ASP A 77 -18.72 -4.81 -17.32
N ASP A 78 -17.51 -4.96 -17.84
CA ASP A 78 -17.05 -6.16 -18.50
C ASP A 78 -16.99 -7.36 -17.54
N ALA A 79 -16.54 -7.12 -16.30
CA ALA A 79 -16.53 -8.17 -15.26
C ALA A 79 -17.95 -8.63 -14.90
N ILE A 80 -18.93 -7.73 -14.85
CA ILE A 80 -20.33 -8.04 -14.64
C ILE A 80 -20.87 -8.87 -15.81
N ALA A 81 -20.67 -8.42 -17.05
CA ALA A 81 -21.14 -9.09 -18.24
C ALA A 81 -20.54 -10.50 -18.38
N GLN A 82 -19.27 -10.67 -18.01
CA GLN A 82 -18.57 -11.95 -18.03
C GLN A 82 -18.83 -12.83 -16.80
N LYS A 83 -19.65 -12.36 -15.84
CA LYS A 83 -20.03 -13.10 -14.63
C LYS A 83 -18.82 -13.55 -13.80
N TYR A 84 -17.92 -12.64 -13.46
CA TYR A 84 -16.88 -12.92 -12.49
C TYR A 84 -17.48 -13.18 -11.11
N ASP A 85 -16.87 -14.08 -10.33
CA ASP A 85 -17.34 -14.44 -8.99
C ASP A 85 -16.95 -13.37 -7.95
N LEU A 86 -15.89 -12.56 -8.21
CA LEU A 86 -15.43 -11.51 -7.31
C LEU A 86 -14.54 -10.51 -8.06
N ILE A 87 -14.65 -9.25 -7.67
CA ILE A 87 -13.79 -8.15 -8.13
C ILE A 87 -12.85 -7.76 -6.98
N VAL A 88 -11.54 -7.69 -7.26
CA VAL A 88 -10.53 -7.08 -6.37
C VAL A 88 -10.07 -5.80 -7.04
N ILE A 89 -10.08 -4.67 -6.34
CA ILE A 89 -9.83 -3.37 -6.96
C ILE A 89 -9.04 -2.40 -6.08
N CYS A 90 -8.02 -1.76 -6.67
CA CYS A 90 -7.53 -0.45 -6.25
C CYS A 90 -8.06 0.57 -7.25
N TYR A 91 -8.97 1.40 -6.83
CA TYR A 91 -9.66 2.33 -7.75
C TYR A 91 -8.81 3.56 -8.08
N VAL A 92 -9.02 4.11 -9.27
CA VAL A 92 -8.35 5.33 -9.75
C VAL A 92 -8.93 6.59 -9.09
N ASN A 93 -10.26 6.67 -9.01
CA ASN A 93 -10.98 7.82 -8.47
C ASN A 93 -12.23 7.36 -7.71
N ASP A 94 -12.39 7.82 -6.47
CA ASP A 94 -13.44 7.38 -5.55
C ASP A 94 -14.84 7.79 -5.98
N GLN A 95 -15.01 8.92 -6.63
CA GLN A 95 -16.31 9.41 -7.09
C GLN A 95 -16.70 8.78 -8.44
N ALA A 96 -15.76 8.73 -9.38
CA ALA A 96 -16.00 8.21 -10.71
C ALA A 96 -16.36 6.71 -10.74
N ILE A 97 -15.86 5.94 -9.75
CA ILE A 97 -16.07 4.49 -9.69
C ILE A 97 -17.44 4.11 -9.08
N VAL A 98 -18.10 4.99 -8.31
CA VAL A 98 -19.35 4.70 -7.58
C VAL A 98 -20.45 4.14 -8.49
N PRO A 99 -20.76 4.69 -9.68
CA PRO A 99 -21.81 4.13 -10.52
C PRO A 99 -21.52 2.69 -10.97
N ALA A 100 -20.24 2.37 -11.28
CA ALA A 100 -19.86 1.03 -11.69
C ALA A 100 -19.93 0.02 -10.52
N LEU A 101 -19.46 0.42 -9.32
CA LEU A 101 -19.60 -0.40 -8.12
C LEU A 101 -21.07 -0.63 -7.72
N THR A 102 -21.94 0.36 -7.94
CA THR A 102 -23.39 0.20 -7.73
C THR A 102 -23.95 -0.87 -8.65
N ARG A 103 -23.50 -0.92 -9.92
CA ARG A 103 -23.90 -2.00 -10.85
C ARG A 103 -23.35 -3.36 -10.45
N ALA A 104 -22.09 -3.43 -9.98
CA ALA A 104 -21.50 -4.68 -9.47
C ALA A 104 -22.29 -5.21 -8.27
N LYS A 105 -22.66 -4.32 -7.32
CA LYS A 105 -23.53 -4.67 -6.19
C LYS A 105 -24.90 -5.18 -6.63
N ALA A 106 -25.54 -4.49 -7.57
CA ALA A 106 -26.85 -4.92 -8.13
C ALA A 106 -26.77 -6.28 -8.83
N ALA A 107 -25.62 -6.59 -9.44
CA ALA A 107 -25.32 -7.89 -10.04
C ALA A 107 -24.94 -8.98 -9.02
N GLY A 108 -24.84 -8.64 -7.74
CA GLY A 108 -24.46 -9.58 -6.67
C GLY A 108 -22.98 -9.97 -6.68
N ILE A 109 -22.10 -9.19 -7.33
CA ILE A 109 -20.67 -9.48 -7.39
C ILE A 109 -19.98 -8.80 -6.19
N PRO A 110 -19.37 -9.57 -5.27
CA PRO A 110 -18.61 -9.01 -4.14
C PRO A 110 -17.37 -8.25 -4.63
N VAL A 111 -17.07 -7.15 -3.94
CA VAL A 111 -15.93 -6.29 -4.25
C VAL A 111 -14.99 -6.23 -3.05
N VAL A 112 -13.73 -6.54 -3.26
CA VAL A 112 -12.65 -6.39 -2.27
C VAL A 112 -11.75 -5.23 -2.69
N LEU A 113 -11.57 -4.27 -1.78
CA LEU A 113 -10.68 -3.14 -1.98
C LEU A 113 -9.28 -3.47 -1.45
N TYR A 114 -8.23 -2.94 -2.09
CA TYR A 114 -6.86 -2.97 -1.59
C TYR A 114 -6.19 -1.59 -1.74
N ALA A 115 -5.13 -1.35 -0.99
CA ALA A 115 -4.35 -0.10 -0.94
C ALA A 115 -5.13 1.13 -0.47
N THR A 116 -6.40 1.27 -0.82
CA THR A 116 -7.21 2.46 -0.52
C THR A 116 -8.64 2.06 -0.18
N PRO A 117 -9.15 2.32 1.05
CA PRO A 117 -10.57 2.16 1.39
C PRO A 117 -11.39 3.29 0.74
N MET A 118 -12.69 3.07 0.59
CA MET A 118 -13.63 4.13 0.18
C MET A 118 -14.16 4.88 1.40
N LYS A 119 -14.84 6.02 1.15
CA LYS A 119 -15.52 6.78 2.19
C LYS A 119 -16.61 5.95 2.87
N LYS A 120 -16.91 6.29 4.13
CA LYS A 120 -17.89 5.56 4.94
C LYS A 120 -19.28 5.55 4.30
N GLU A 121 -19.67 6.64 3.64
CA GLU A 121 -20.95 6.79 2.96
C GLU A 121 -21.11 5.83 1.76
N GLN A 122 -20.03 5.18 1.35
CA GLN A 122 -19.97 4.22 0.24
C GLN A 122 -19.70 2.78 0.70
N GLU A 123 -19.74 2.53 2.01
CA GLU A 123 -19.40 1.20 2.57
C GLU A 123 -20.30 0.07 2.05
N ASP A 124 -21.50 0.37 1.65
CA ASP A 124 -22.44 -0.60 1.10
C ASP A 124 -22.12 -1.08 -0.32
N LEU A 125 -21.15 -0.43 -1.00
CA LEU A 125 -20.73 -0.76 -2.37
C LEU A 125 -19.62 -1.82 -2.44
N TRP A 126 -19.02 -2.19 -1.33
CA TRP A 126 -17.92 -3.14 -1.28
C TRP A 126 -18.01 -4.08 -0.08
N THR A 127 -17.39 -5.25 -0.19
CA THR A 127 -17.48 -6.33 0.80
C THR A 127 -16.41 -6.18 1.89
N SER A 128 -15.16 -5.98 1.50
CA SER A 128 -14.01 -5.90 2.41
C SER A 128 -12.93 -4.95 1.86
N TYR A 129 -12.24 -4.26 2.77
CA TYR A 129 -10.95 -3.62 2.51
C TYR A 129 -9.85 -4.44 3.17
N ILE A 130 -8.82 -4.81 2.41
CA ILE A 130 -7.67 -5.55 2.91
C ILE A 130 -6.41 -4.74 2.62
N GLY A 131 -5.76 -4.24 3.67
CA GLY A 131 -4.59 -3.37 3.52
C GLY A 131 -4.24 -2.62 4.81
N THR A 132 -3.33 -1.68 4.71
CA THR A 132 -2.85 -0.87 5.83
C THR A 132 -3.72 0.36 6.07
N GLU A 133 -3.63 0.94 7.28
CA GLU A 133 -4.24 2.23 7.61
C GLU A 133 -3.40 3.38 7.06
N ASN A 134 -3.91 4.09 6.06
CA ASN A 134 -3.17 5.15 5.38
C ASN A 134 -2.81 6.35 6.30
N ALA A 135 -3.60 6.61 7.32
CA ALA A 135 -3.29 7.64 8.32
C ALA A 135 -2.00 7.30 9.08
N GLU A 136 -1.77 6.02 9.42
CA GLU A 136 -0.56 5.58 10.10
C GLU A 136 0.70 5.80 9.25
N LEU A 137 0.63 5.59 7.93
CA LEU A 137 1.74 5.90 7.02
C LEU A 137 2.11 7.38 7.07
N GLY A 138 1.11 8.26 7.08
CA GLY A 138 1.35 9.70 7.20
C GLY A 138 1.86 10.11 8.58
N ARG A 139 1.38 9.48 9.64
CA ARG A 139 1.85 9.70 11.02
C ARG A 139 3.33 9.33 11.15
N PHE A 140 3.71 8.12 10.74
CA PHE A 140 5.11 7.68 10.80
C PHE A 140 6.03 8.58 9.97
N ALA A 141 5.62 8.96 8.75
CA ALA A 141 6.40 9.90 7.94
C ALA A 141 6.63 11.24 8.65
N GLY A 142 5.62 11.77 9.34
CA GLY A 142 5.73 12.99 10.14
C GLY A 142 6.67 12.83 11.32
N GLU A 143 6.51 11.75 12.09
CA GLU A 143 7.35 11.47 13.27
C GLU A 143 8.81 11.25 12.90
N GLU A 144 9.07 10.51 11.82
CA GLU A 144 10.43 10.25 11.34
C GLU A 144 11.08 11.51 10.79
N LEU A 145 10.33 12.36 10.06
CA LEU A 145 10.83 13.64 9.59
C LEU A 145 11.24 14.54 10.76
N VAL A 146 10.39 14.65 11.78
CA VAL A 146 10.66 15.43 13.00
C VAL A 146 11.88 14.88 13.72
N LYS A 147 12.00 13.56 13.89
CA LYS A 147 13.17 12.92 14.51
C LYS A 147 14.46 13.20 13.72
N GLY A 148 14.40 13.10 12.38
CA GLY A 148 15.55 13.39 11.53
C GLY A 148 16.01 14.84 11.65
N LEU A 149 15.09 15.79 11.63
CA LEU A 149 15.40 17.22 11.83
C LEU A 149 15.96 17.48 13.24
N ALA A 150 15.38 16.88 14.27
CA ALA A 150 15.87 16.99 15.64
C ALA A 150 17.29 16.41 15.80
N ALA A 151 17.62 15.31 15.12
CA ALA A 151 18.96 14.74 15.12
C ALA A 151 20.01 15.68 14.51
N GLU A 152 19.60 16.62 13.65
CA GLU A 152 20.45 17.73 13.16
C GLU A 152 20.47 18.95 14.09
N GLY A 153 19.72 18.90 15.19
CA GLY A 153 19.57 20.04 16.11
C GLY A 153 18.61 21.13 15.60
N LYS A 154 17.81 20.83 14.56
CA LYS A 154 16.86 21.79 13.99
C LYS A 154 15.54 21.78 14.76
N THR A 155 15.22 22.90 15.41
CA THR A 155 13.92 23.15 16.05
C THR A 155 12.99 24.01 15.18
N SER A 156 13.54 24.61 14.14
CA SER A 156 12.83 25.34 13.09
C SER A 156 13.28 24.84 11.73
N ALA A 157 12.33 24.50 10.85
CA ALA A 157 12.63 23.90 9.56
C ALA A 157 11.52 24.18 8.54
N LYS A 158 11.90 24.29 7.26
CA LYS A 158 10.98 24.32 6.12
C LYS A 158 10.93 22.94 5.48
N VAL A 159 9.73 22.36 5.44
CA VAL A 159 9.53 21.06 4.84
C VAL A 159 8.56 21.16 3.66
N VAL A 160 8.75 20.28 2.68
CA VAL A 160 7.85 20.14 1.53
C VAL A 160 7.30 18.71 1.47
N ALA A 161 6.13 18.54 0.87
CA ALA A 161 5.57 17.23 0.59
C ALA A 161 5.38 17.03 -0.91
N VAL A 162 5.76 15.85 -1.43
CA VAL A 162 5.47 15.41 -2.79
C VAL A 162 4.57 14.20 -2.70
N THR A 163 3.31 14.40 -3.12
CA THR A 163 2.22 13.45 -2.90
C THR A 163 2.03 12.48 -4.07
N GLY A 164 1.10 11.54 -3.92
CA GLY A 164 0.47 10.85 -5.04
C GLY A 164 -0.55 11.73 -5.74
N LEU A 165 -1.52 11.12 -6.44
CA LEU A 165 -2.62 11.86 -7.05
C LEU A 165 -3.43 12.58 -5.96
N ALA A 166 -3.37 13.91 -5.95
CA ALA A 166 -3.73 14.76 -4.81
C ALA A 166 -5.17 14.58 -4.28
N GLN A 167 -6.10 14.11 -5.11
CA GLN A 167 -7.51 13.92 -4.72
C GLN A 167 -7.82 12.51 -4.20
N GLN A 168 -6.88 11.58 -4.22
CA GLN A 168 -7.12 10.24 -3.72
C GLN A 168 -7.26 10.20 -2.19
N ILE A 169 -8.18 9.37 -1.69
CA ILE A 169 -8.48 9.29 -0.25
C ILE A 169 -7.25 8.88 0.59
N ASN A 170 -6.45 7.95 0.10
CA ASN A 170 -5.19 7.56 0.75
C ASN A 170 -4.20 8.73 0.85
N VAL A 171 -4.09 9.56 -0.21
CA VAL A 171 -3.26 10.78 -0.19
C VAL A 171 -3.77 11.77 0.85
N LEU A 172 -5.08 12.01 0.87
CA LEU A 172 -5.71 12.91 1.83
C LEU A 172 -5.51 12.43 3.28
N ALA A 173 -5.66 11.13 3.53
CA ALA A 173 -5.48 10.53 4.85
C ALA A 173 -4.02 10.63 5.34
N ARG A 174 -3.04 10.28 4.48
CA ARG A 174 -1.60 10.42 4.78
C ARG A 174 -1.25 11.88 5.08
N MET A 175 -1.69 12.82 4.24
CA MET A 175 -1.41 14.25 4.43
C MET A 175 -2.08 14.82 5.68
N ALA A 176 -3.29 14.41 6.03
CA ALA A 176 -3.95 14.86 7.25
C ALA A 176 -3.17 14.42 8.50
N ALA A 177 -2.76 13.15 8.57
CA ALA A 177 -1.98 12.61 9.68
C ALA A 177 -0.57 13.24 9.75
N PHE A 178 0.11 13.39 8.62
CA PHE A 178 1.41 14.08 8.54
C PHE A 178 1.31 15.51 9.10
N LYS A 179 0.33 16.30 8.65
CA LYS A 179 0.09 17.67 9.14
C LYS A 179 -0.25 17.70 10.64
N ALA A 180 -0.99 16.69 11.14
CA ALA A 180 -1.33 16.60 12.56
C ALA A 180 -0.07 16.38 13.44
N VAL A 181 0.93 15.63 12.94
CA VAL A 181 2.23 15.51 13.61
C VAL A 181 2.96 16.85 13.59
N LEU A 182 3.08 17.50 12.43
CA LEU A 182 3.77 18.80 12.32
C LEU A 182 3.13 19.89 13.20
N ALA A 183 1.81 19.85 13.40
CA ALA A 183 1.11 20.81 14.25
C ALA A 183 1.57 20.76 15.73
N GLN A 184 2.18 19.66 16.18
CA GLN A 184 2.79 19.53 17.49
C GLN A 184 4.20 20.13 17.57
N HIS A 185 4.76 20.52 16.43
CA HIS A 185 6.11 21.07 16.26
C HIS A 185 6.04 22.40 15.50
N PRO A 186 5.56 23.51 16.09
CA PRO A 186 5.23 24.74 15.38
C PRO A 186 6.42 25.44 14.70
N GLY A 187 7.66 25.07 15.06
CA GLY A 187 8.86 25.50 14.35
C GLY A 187 9.06 24.82 12.98
N ILE A 188 8.43 23.67 12.75
CA ILE A 188 8.54 22.93 11.48
C ILE A 188 7.35 23.28 10.60
N GLN A 189 7.61 23.93 9.47
CA GLN A 189 6.57 24.48 8.60
C GLN A 189 6.49 23.72 7.28
N LEU A 190 5.32 23.19 6.95
CA LEU A 190 5.03 22.68 5.62
C LEU A 190 4.79 23.87 4.68
N VAL A 191 5.80 24.20 3.84
CA VAL A 191 5.80 25.40 3.00
C VAL A 191 5.29 25.16 1.58
N ALA A 192 5.25 23.90 1.13
CA ALA A 192 4.67 23.53 -0.16
C ALA A 192 4.22 22.06 -0.19
N THR A 193 3.24 21.79 -1.03
CA THR A 193 2.77 20.44 -1.37
C THR A 193 2.57 20.37 -2.88
N GLU A 194 3.20 19.40 -3.55
CA GLU A 194 3.12 19.20 -5.00
C GLU A 194 2.71 17.75 -5.32
N ASP A 195 2.08 17.57 -6.49
CA ASP A 195 1.64 16.25 -6.95
C ASP A 195 2.76 15.54 -7.74
N GLY A 196 3.33 14.50 -7.17
CA GLY A 196 4.32 13.62 -7.79
C GLY A 196 3.72 12.43 -8.55
N LYS A 197 2.38 12.27 -8.54
CA LYS A 197 1.61 11.29 -9.33
C LYS A 197 2.07 9.84 -9.14
N TRP A 198 2.55 9.48 -7.95
CA TRP A 198 3.13 8.17 -7.63
C TRP A 198 4.29 7.77 -8.57
N ASN A 199 4.96 8.75 -9.19
CA ASN A 199 5.96 8.53 -10.23
C ASN A 199 7.30 9.15 -9.87
N THR A 200 8.38 8.37 -9.96
CA THR A 200 9.75 8.77 -9.63
C THR A 200 10.22 9.99 -10.43
N ALA A 201 10.09 9.95 -11.76
CA ALA A 201 10.58 11.02 -12.63
C ALA A 201 9.77 12.33 -12.45
N VAL A 202 8.45 12.23 -12.24
CA VAL A 202 7.62 13.40 -11.94
C VAL A 202 8.04 13.99 -10.59
N THR A 203 8.29 13.15 -9.57
CA THR A 203 8.74 13.59 -8.25
C THR A 203 10.12 14.26 -8.33
N GLU A 204 11.06 13.68 -9.05
CA GLU A 204 12.36 14.30 -9.29
C GLU A 204 12.23 15.72 -9.88
N LYS A 205 11.42 15.85 -10.93
CA LYS A 205 11.16 17.15 -11.59
C LYS A 205 10.55 18.18 -10.62
N VAL A 206 9.44 17.82 -9.92
CA VAL A 206 8.76 18.77 -9.04
C VAL A 206 9.58 19.09 -7.80
N THR A 207 10.36 18.15 -7.28
CA THR A 207 11.30 18.39 -6.18
C THR A 207 12.38 19.38 -6.63
N GLY A 208 12.99 19.20 -7.80
CA GLY A 208 13.95 20.14 -8.34
C GLY A 208 13.39 21.56 -8.46
N GLN A 209 12.14 21.70 -8.90
CA GLN A 209 11.44 22.99 -8.94
C GLN A 209 11.23 23.61 -7.55
N LEU A 210 10.89 22.79 -6.55
CA LEU A 210 10.76 23.23 -5.16
C LEU A 210 12.10 23.69 -4.58
N LEU A 211 13.19 22.96 -4.83
CA LEU A 211 14.53 23.34 -4.38
C LEU A 211 14.95 24.70 -4.94
N VAL A 212 14.73 24.94 -6.23
CA VAL A 212 15.00 26.24 -6.87
C VAL A 212 14.11 27.33 -6.28
N ARG A 213 12.80 27.08 -6.10
CA ARG A 213 11.84 28.04 -5.55
C ARG A 213 12.25 28.55 -4.17
N PHE A 214 12.77 27.67 -3.32
CA PHE A 214 13.10 27.99 -1.94
C PHE A 214 14.59 28.36 -1.73
N ALA A 215 15.46 28.24 -2.74
CA ALA A 215 16.89 28.52 -2.62
C ALA A 215 17.19 29.92 -2.03
N GLY A 216 16.52 30.96 -2.54
CA GLY A 216 16.65 32.34 -2.04
C GLY A 216 15.95 32.62 -0.71
N GLN A 217 15.28 31.63 -0.13
CA GLN A 217 14.49 31.75 1.10
C GLN A 217 15.09 30.92 2.25
N GLY A 218 16.35 30.50 2.14
CA GLY A 218 17.03 29.67 3.13
C GLY A 218 16.90 28.14 2.87
N GLY A 219 16.38 27.75 1.72
CA GLY A 219 16.31 26.35 1.28
C GLY A 219 15.14 25.53 1.88
N VAL A 220 15.24 24.22 1.70
CA VAL A 220 14.33 23.20 2.23
C VAL A 220 15.14 22.31 3.17
N ASP A 221 14.61 22.03 4.35
CA ASP A 221 15.26 21.20 5.38
C ASP A 221 14.78 19.75 5.34
N GLY A 222 13.56 19.51 4.88
CA GLY A 222 12.99 18.18 4.85
C GLY A 222 11.98 17.97 3.73
N ILE A 223 11.90 16.73 3.26
CA ILE A 223 11.00 16.31 2.18
C ILE A 223 10.23 15.06 2.64
N PHE A 224 8.90 15.15 2.66
CA PHE A 224 8.04 13.97 2.68
C PHE A 224 7.69 13.58 1.25
N ALA A 225 8.27 12.50 0.76
CA ALA A 225 7.87 11.84 -0.47
C ALA A 225 6.91 10.69 -0.12
N MET A 226 5.69 10.71 -0.67
CA MET A 226 4.59 9.89 -0.16
C MET A 226 4.73 8.38 -0.41
N ALA A 227 5.74 7.95 -1.17
CA ALA A 227 6.15 6.56 -1.41
C ALA A 227 7.67 6.49 -1.63
N ASP A 228 8.31 5.35 -1.40
CA ASP A 228 9.77 5.21 -1.51
C ASP A 228 10.29 5.41 -2.95
N ASN A 229 9.55 4.98 -3.96
CA ASN A 229 9.90 5.33 -5.35
C ASN A 229 9.87 6.85 -5.61
N GLN A 230 9.00 7.58 -4.91
CA GLN A 230 9.00 9.04 -4.93
C GLN A 230 10.15 9.60 -4.10
N ALA A 231 10.51 8.97 -2.97
CA ALA A 231 11.69 9.35 -2.19
C ALA A 231 12.98 9.22 -3.04
N THR A 232 13.09 8.16 -3.85
CA THR A 232 14.17 8.03 -4.85
C THR A 232 14.20 9.23 -5.79
N GLY A 233 13.05 9.66 -6.32
CA GLY A 233 12.99 10.87 -7.18
C GLY A 233 13.40 12.16 -6.45
N ALA A 234 12.97 12.30 -5.18
CA ALA A 234 13.38 13.45 -4.36
C ALA A 234 14.89 13.46 -4.07
N ILE A 235 15.46 12.28 -3.75
CA ILE A 235 16.91 12.10 -3.53
C ILE A 235 17.69 12.49 -4.79
N ASN A 236 17.29 11.99 -5.96
CA ASN A 236 17.91 12.33 -7.25
C ASN A 236 17.92 13.84 -7.49
N ALA A 237 16.81 14.52 -7.21
CA ALA A 237 16.71 15.98 -7.37
C ALA A 237 17.66 16.74 -6.44
N VAL A 238 17.77 16.30 -5.17
CA VAL A 238 18.69 16.91 -4.20
C VAL A 238 20.14 16.72 -4.62
N GLN A 239 20.51 15.50 -5.05
CA GLN A 239 21.85 15.19 -5.57
C GLN A 239 22.18 16.00 -6.82
N SER A 240 21.25 16.08 -7.78
CA SER A 240 21.41 16.85 -9.01
C SER A 240 21.58 18.36 -8.75
N ALA A 241 20.99 18.86 -7.66
CA ALA A 241 21.15 20.24 -7.22
C ALA A 241 22.48 20.50 -6.45
N GLY A 242 23.31 19.46 -6.22
CA GLY A 242 24.54 19.55 -5.45
C GLY A 242 24.32 19.83 -3.97
N LEU A 243 23.14 19.51 -3.42
CA LEU A 243 22.78 19.71 -2.02
C LEU A 243 23.09 18.46 -1.19
N ASN A 244 23.36 18.66 0.10
CA ASN A 244 23.60 17.56 1.03
C ASN A 244 22.32 16.80 1.33
N LEU A 245 22.43 15.48 1.51
CA LEU A 245 21.39 14.58 1.93
C LEU A 245 21.69 13.95 3.29
N GLY A 246 20.63 13.78 4.07
CA GLY A 246 20.62 12.99 5.30
C GLY A 246 21.32 13.64 6.48
N VAL A 247 20.98 13.15 7.66
CA VAL A 247 21.38 13.68 8.96
C VAL A 247 22.91 13.73 9.13
N ALA A 248 23.61 12.68 8.67
CA ALA A 248 25.08 12.61 8.82
C ALA A 248 25.82 13.76 8.12
N ASN A 249 25.24 14.28 7.05
CA ASN A 249 25.82 15.35 6.23
C ASN A 249 25.19 16.72 6.53
N LYS A 250 24.36 16.83 7.56
CA LYS A 250 23.54 18.04 7.86
C LYS A 250 22.80 18.54 6.61
N GLY A 251 22.22 17.61 5.90
CA GLY A 251 21.56 17.81 4.62
C GLY A 251 20.04 17.81 4.72
N ILE A 252 19.38 17.63 3.59
CA ILE A 252 17.92 17.53 3.53
C ILE A 252 17.48 16.16 4.06
N VAL A 253 16.57 16.15 5.04
CA VAL A 253 15.99 14.94 5.60
C VAL A 253 14.86 14.47 4.68
N VAL A 254 15.01 13.28 4.07
CA VAL A 254 13.99 12.68 3.21
C VAL A 254 13.32 11.53 3.95
N VAL A 255 11.99 11.49 3.93
CA VAL A 255 11.19 10.34 4.43
C VAL A 255 10.24 9.85 3.36
N GLY A 256 10.00 8.53 3.36
CA GLY A 256 9.13 7.83 2.40
C GLY A 256 7.98 7.08 3.06
N SER A 257 7.41 6.14 2.32
CA SER A 257 6.45 5.12 2.78
C SER A 257 6.48 3.93 1.82
N ASN A 258 5.88 2.81 2.21
CA ASN A 258 5.69 1.55 1.50
C ASN A 258 6.77 0.50 1.74
N CYS A 259 7.94 0.82 2.29
CA CYS A 259 9.01 -0.14 2.51
C CYS A 259 9.42 -0.87 1.21
N MET A 260 9.84 -0.11 0.22
CA MET A 260 10.33 -0.65 -1.05
C MET A 260 11.83 -0.97 -0.97
N LYS A 261 12.32 -1.81 -1.89
CA LYS A 261 13.74 -2.19 -1.98
C LYS A 261 14.66 -0.95 -2.03
N ASP A 262 14.32 0.04 -2.85
CA ASP A 262 15.12 1.26 -2.96
C ASP A 262 15.08 2.08 -1.67
N GLY A 263 13.93 2.15 -0.99
CA GLY A 263 13.82 2.76 0.33
C GLY A 263 14.75 2.12 1.37
N VAL A 264 14.82 0.78 1.39
CA VAL A 264 15.77 0.05 2.25
C VAL A 264 17.23 0.43 1.94
N ILE A 265 17.58 0.53 0.65
CA ILE A 265 18.94 0.93 0.20
C ILE A 265 19.25 2.35 0.67
N HIS A 266 18.33 3.29 0.44
CA HIS A 266 18.51 4.70 0.80
C HIS A 266 18.52 4.92 2.33
N ILE A 267 17.78 4.12 3.11
CA ILE A 267 17.86 4.19 4.58
C ILE A 267 19.22 3.68 5.08
N ARG A 268 19.72 2.59 4.52
CA ARG A 268 21.04 2.04 4.89
C ARG A 268 22.18 3.00 4.54
N SER A 269 22.11 3.67 3.39
CA SER A 269 23.08 4.69 2.99
C SER A 269 22.95 6.00 3.80
N GLY A 270 21.79 6.24 4.42
CA GLY A 270 21.47 7.46 5.17
C GLY A 270 20.96 8.61 4.30
N GLU A 271 20.64 8.36 3.01
CA GLU A 271 20.04 9.33 2.10
C GLU A 271 18.54 9.54 2.39
N GLN A 272 17.85 8.48 2.84
CA GLN A 272 16.51 8.54 3.37
C GLN A 272 16.55 8.26 4.87
N TYR A 273 15.86 9.06 5.67
CA TYR A 273 15.85 8.89 7.12
C TYR A 273 14.96 7.73 7.56
N GLY A 274 13.79 7.60 6.94
CA GLY A 274 12.85 6.54 7.30
C GLY A 274 11.75 6.31 6.26
N THR A 275 11.03 5.22 6.49
CA THR A 275 9.83 4.80 5.76
C THR A 275 8.86 4.10 6.70
N ALA A 276 7.71 3.64 6.21
CA ALA A 276 6.79 2.84 7.00
C ALA A 276 6.29 1.64 6.20
N THR A 277 5.96 0.54 6.88
CA THR A 277 5.52 -0.68 6.21
C THR A 277 4.17 -0.50 5.52
N GLN A 278 4.14 -0.75 4.24
CA GLN A 278 2.99 -1.11 3.44
C GLN A 278 3.49 -2.12 2.41
N ILE A 279 3.64 -3.37 2.85
CA ILE A 279 4.32 -4.41 2.07
C ILE A 279 3.31 -5.08 1.13
N PRO A 280 3.36 -4.82 -0.19
CA PRO A 280 2.34 -5.29 -1.13
C PRO A 280 2.29 -6.81 -1.22
N THR A 281 3.40 -7.50 -1.03
CA THR A 281 3.45 -8.97 -1.07
C THR A 281 2.74 -9.59 0.13
N GLU A 282 2.89 -9.02 1.33
CA GLU A 282 2.19 -9.47 2.54
C GLU A 282 0.68 -9.18 2.46
N GLU A 283 0.33 -7.96 2.04
CA GLU A 283 -1.07 -7.56 1.84
C GLU A 283 -1.76 -8.45 0.82
N ALA A 284 -1.11 -8.70 -0.33
CA ALA A 284 -1.67 -9.49 -1.42
C ALA A 284 -1.81 -10.98 -1.08
N GLU A 285 -0.83 -11.56 -0.37
CA GLU A 285 -0.94 -12.93 0.13
C GLU A 285 -2.10 -13.08 1.12
N THR A 286 -2.23 -12.11 2.05
CA THR A 286 -3.33 -12.06 3.01
C THR A 286 -4.66 -11.94 2.27
N ALA A 287 -4.77 -11.05 1.29
CA ALA A 287 -5.97 -10.86 0.49
C ALA A 287 -6.35 -12.13 -0.28
N ALA A 288 -5.39 -12.81 -0.90
CA ALA A 288 -5.64 -14.06 -1.63
C ALA A 288 -6.17 -15.17 -0.70
N LYS A 289 -5.57 -15.33 0.49
CA LYS A 289 -6.02 -16.29 1.50
C LYS A 289 -7.44 -15.97 2.00
N LYS A 290 -7.73 -14.70 2.27
CA LYS A 290 -9.06 -14.24 2.72
C LYS A 290 -10.13 -14.43 1.65
N VAL A 291 -9.83 -14.13 0.38
CA VAL A 291 -10.73 -14.36 -0.75
C VAL A 291 -10.98 -15.86 -0.96
N ALA A 292 -9.95 -16.70 -0.86
CA ALA A 292 -10.15 -18.17 -0.90
C ALA A 292 -11.03 -18.67 0.26
N GLY A 293 -10.78 -18.16 1.48
CA GLY A 293 -11.63 -18.44 2.64
C GLY A 293 -13.09 -18.02 2.44
N TYR A 294 -13.30 -16.85 1.82
CA TYR A 294 -14.65 -16.36 1.50
C TYR A 294 -15.42 -17.34 0.60
N PHE A 295 -14.80 -17.85 -0.46
CA PHE A 295 -15.43 -18.87 -1.31
C PHE A 295 -15.68 -20.18 -0.56
N ASN A 296 -14.92 -20.47 0.48
CA ASN A 296 -15.12 -21.62 1.36
C ASN A 296 -16.13 -21.35 2.52
N GLY A 297 -16.89 -20.25 2.44
CA GLY A 297 -17.92 -19.90 3.42
C GLY A 297 -17.44 -19.14 4.66
N GLN A 298 -16.17 -18.72 4.71
CA GLN A 298 -15.67 -17.88 5.79
C GLN A 298 -16.04 -16.42 5.51
N PRO A 299 -16.64 -15.67 6.44
CA PRO A 299 -16.97 -14.27 6.20
C PRO A 299 -15.72 -13.40 6.11
N LEU A 300 -15.73 -12.45 5.16
CA LEU A 300 -14.76 -11.36 5.15
C LEU A 300 -15.16 -10.31 6.19
N GLN A 301 -14.21 -9.82 6.97
CA GLN A 301 -14.43 -8.63 7.79
C GLN A 301 -14.49 -7.40 6.89
N LYS A 302 -15.22 -6.37 7.34
CA LYS A 302 -15.31 -5.12 6.57
C LYS A 302 -13.95 -4.48 6.37
N TYR A 303 -13.13 -4.47 7.41
CA TYR A 303 -11.75 -3.99 7.40
C TYR A 303 -10.82 -5.09 7.93
N GLU A 304 -9.96 -5.60 7.07
CA GLU A 304 -8.83 -6.50 7.39
C GLU A 304 -7.57 -5.64 7.41
N ILE A 305 -7.30 -5.02 8.55
CA ILE A 305 -6.20 -4.05 8.67
C ILE A 305 -4.90 -4.77 8.99
N ILE A 306 -3.88 -4.51 8.18
CA ILE A 306 -2.51 -4.98 8.37
C ILE A 306 -1.73 -3.90 9.14
N PRO A 307 -1.04 -4.25 10.22
CA PRO A 307 -0.29 -3.28 11.04
C PRO A 307 0.78 -2.53 10.25
N VAL A 308 0.96 -1.25 10.59
CA VAL A 308 2.02 -0.40 10.05
C VAL A 308 3.12 -0.21 11.09
N TYR A 309 4.38 -0.28 10.65
CA TYR A 309 5.55 -0.06 11.48
C TYR A 309 6.45 0.98 10.82
N GLY A 310 6.96 1.93 11.62
CA GLY A 310 7.98 2.87 11.18
C GLY A 310 9.34 2.19 11.04
N ILE A 311 10.07 2.55 10.01
CA ILE A 311 11.36 1.95 9.66
C ILE A 311 12.40 3.06 9.52
N THR A 312 13.47 2.95 10.29
CA THR A 312 14.66 3.78 10.22
C THR A 312 15.91 2.91 10.11
N LYS A 313 17.09 3.51 10.08
CA LYS A 313 18.37 2.78 10.05
C LYS A 313 18.53 1.80 11.21
N GLU A 314 17.85 2.04 12.34
CA GLU A 314 17.95 1.22 13.55
C GLU A 314 17.27 -0.16 13.41
N ASN A 315 16.23 -0.26 12.58
CA ASN A 315 15.43 -1.48 12.45
C ASN A 315 15.22 -1.96 11.01
N VAL A 316 15.78 -1.28 9.99
CA VAL A 316 15.57 -1.58 8.57
C VAL A 316 15.89 -3.03 8.20
N ASP A 317 16.89 -3.63 8.85
CA ASP A 317 17.30 -5.00 8.55
C ASP A 317 16.26 -6.05 8.98
N GLN A 318 15.39 -5.72 9.94
CA GLN A 318 14.28 -6.59 10.37
C GLN A 318 13.20 -6.71 9.29
N PHE A 319 13.06 -5.68 8.45
CA PHE A 319 12.03 -5.58 7.41
C PHE A 319 12.55 -5.84 5.99
N ALA A 320 13.88 -5.83 5.80
CA ALA A 320 14.51 -5.84 4.48
C ALA A 320 14.05 -6.99 3.56
N THR A 321 13.75 -8.18 4.12
CA THR A 321 13.25 -9.32 3.34
C THR A 321 11.85 -9.06 2.80
N GLY A 322 10.93 -8.52 3.61
CA GLY A 322 9.56 -8.17 3.18
C GLY A 322 9.54 -6.99 2.21
N CYS A 323 10.51 -6.08 2.33
CA CYS A 323 10.64 -4.87 1.52
C CYS A 323 11.51 -5.05 0.26
N SER A 324 11.62 -6.27 -0.27
CA SER A 324 12.52 -6.60 -1.39
C SER A 324 11.87 -6.54 -2.78
N TYR A 325 10.74 -5.89 -2.92
CA TYR A 325 9.98 -5.76 -4.17
C TYR A 325 10.31 -4.49 -4.95
#